data_4ee038fa0e2823bb196b32656773942c
#
_entry.id   4ee038fa0e2823bb196b32656773942c
#
_cell.length_a   1.000
_cell.length_b   1.000
_cell.length_c   1.000
_cell.angle_alpha   90.00
_cell.angle_beta   90.00
_cell.angle_gamma   90.00
#
_symmetry.space_group_name_H-M   'P 1'
#
loop_
_entity.id
_entity.type
_entity.pdbx_description
1 polymer ?
#
loop_
_entity_poly.entity_id
_entity_poly.type
_entity_poly.pdbx_seq_one_letter_code
_entity_poly.pdbx_strand_id
1 'polypeptide(L)'
;MISSNNKRRQLIALAVFSILLFLGCTWSITSGEYNIPVERFFKTLIGQGDAIDELILLDFRLPRMMITILAGAALSISGAIVQSVTKNPIAEPGILGINAGGGFAIALFIAIGKINADNFVYVLPLISILGGITTALIIFIFSFNKNEGVTPASMVLIGVGLQTALYGGSITIMPKFDDKQSDFIAAWFAGNIWGDEWPFVIAFLPWVLIIIPYLLFKSNTLNIIHTGDNIARGLGVRLSRERLILFFIAVMLSSAAVAVAGSISFIGLMGPHIAKRIVGLRHQLFLPIAILVGACLLVIADTIGKIVLQPGGVPAGIVVAIIGAPYFLYLMYKTKNV
;
A
#
# COMPACT_ATOMS: atom_id res chain seq x y z
N MET A 1 11.13 6.98 -28.58
CA MET A 1 11.76 5.65 -28.37
C MET A 1 12.36 5.57 -26.97
N ILE A 2 12.30 4.40 -26.29
CA ILE A 2 13.00 4.16 -25.03
C ILE A 2 14.45 3.85 -25.37
N SER A 3 15.43 4.55 -24.79
CA SER A 3 16.85 4.28 -25.07
C SER A 3 17.21 2.87 -24.59
N SER A 4 18.12 2.20 -25.31
CA SER A 4 18.61 0.85 -24.96
C SER A 4 19.21 0.82 -23.55
N ASN A 5 19.85 1.92 -23.13
CA ASN A 5 20.44 2.06 -21.79
C ASN A 5 19.38 2.05 -20.68
N ASN A 6 18.21 2.70 -20.89
CA ASN A 6 17.13 2.70 -19.91
C ASN A 6 16.46 1.32 -19.78
N LYS A 7 16.32 0.57 -20.89
CA LYS A 7 15.84 -0.82 -20.85
C LYS A 7 16.82 -1.72 -20.09
N ARG A 8 18.13 -1.58 -20.33
CA ARG A 8 19.16 -2.33 -19.59
C ARG A 8 19.13 -2.02 -18.09
N ARG A 9 19.03 -0.74 -17.72
CA ARG A 9 18.86 -0.34 -16.30
C ARG A 9 17.59 -0.92 -15.68
N GLN A 10 16.48 -0.96 -16.42
CA GLN A 10 15.24 -1.58 -15.97
C GLN A 10 15.43 -3.07 -15.71
N LEU A 11 16.02 -3.82 -16.63
CA LEU A 11 16.26 -5.26 -16.46
C LEU A 11 17.15 -5.55 -15.26
N ILE A 12 18.24 -4.78 -15.10
CA ILE A 12 19.14 -4.91 -13.93
C ILE A 12 18.36 -4.61 -12.65
N ALA A 13 17.58 -3.54 -12.61
CA ALA A 13 16.80 -3.18 -11.41
C ALA A 13 15.75 -4.26 -11.09
N LEU A 14 15.03 -4.77 -12.08
CA LEU A 14 14.08 -5.88 -11.89
C LEU A 14 14.80 -7.11 -11.32
N ALA A 15 15.94 -7.50 -11.87
CA ALA A 15 16.72 -8.64 -11.35
C ALA A 15 17.18 -8.41 -9.90
N VAL A 16 17.73 -7.23 -9.61
CA VAL A 16 18.21 -6.89 -8.25
C VAL A 16 17.06 -6.91 -7.24
N PHE A 17 15.94 -6.23 -7.53
CA PHE A 17 14.81 -6.20 -6.58
C PHE A 17 14.09 -7.54 -6.49
N SER A 18 14.05 -8.36 -7.55
CA SER A 18 13.56 -9.74 -7.46
C SER A 18 14.44 -10.61 -6.56
N ILE A 19 15.76 -10.48 -6.66
CA ILE A 19 16.69 -11.18 -5.77
C ILE A 19 16.51 -10.68 -4.32
N LEU A 20 16.44 -9.36 -4.11
CA LEU A 20 16.22 -8.78 -2.78
C LEU A 20 14.87 -9.25 -2.18
N LEU A 21 13.82 -9.32 -2.99
CA LEU A 21 12.51 -9.83 -2.55
C LEU A 21 12.62 -11.30 -2.16
N PHE A 22 13.27 -12.12 -2.97
CA PHE A 22 13.49 -13.53 -2.68
C PHE A 22 14.27 -13.73 -1.37
N LEU A 23 15.36 -12.99 -1.18
CA LEU A 23 16.14 -13.02 0.06
C LEU A 23 15.33 -12.52 1.27
N GLY A 24 14.55 -11.45 1.10
CA GLY A 24 13.65 -10.93 2.12
C GLY A 24 12.56 -11.93 2.50
N CYS A 25 11.96 -12.62 1.53
CA CYS A 25 10.98 -13.69 1.75
C CYS A 25 11.60 -14.87 2.50
N THR A 26 12.79 -15.30 2.08
CA THR A 26 13.52 -16.38 2.78
C THR A 26 13.81 -15.99 4.23
N TRP A 27 14.28 -14.77 4.45
CA TRP A 27 14.51 -14.24 5.79
C TRP A 27 13.21 -14.16 6.61
N SER A 28 12.10 -13.66 6.03
CA SER A 28 10.80 -13.57 6.69
C SER A 28 10.25 -14.93 7.13
N ILE A 29 10.42 -15.95 6.28
CA ILE A 29 9.92 -17.29 6.53
C ILE A 29 10.74 -18.03 7.59
N THR A 30 12.06 -17.84 7.57
CA THR A 30 12.96 -18.52 8.52
C THR A 30 13.01 -17.87 9.89
N SER A 31 12.69 -16.57 9.97
CA SER A 31 12.74 -15.77 11.21
C SER A 31 11.40 -15.72 11.93
N GLY A 32 11.45 -15.61 13.25
CA GLY A 32 10.26 -15.49 14.13
C GLY A 32 10.53 -16.14 15.48
N GLU A 33 9.51 -16.22 16.34
CA GLU A 33 9.62 -16.86 17.68
C GLU A 33 10.06 -18.33 17.59
N TYR A 34 9.58 -19.04 16.58
CA TYR A 34 10.02 -20.39 16.24
C TYR A 34 10.93 -20.34 15.01
N ASN A 35 12.23 -20.52 15.20
CA ASN A 35 13.20 -20.51 14.10
C ASN A 35 13.14 -21.79 13.29
N ILE A 36 12.83 -21.69 12.00
CA ILE A 36 12.84 -22.80 11.05
C ILE A 36 14.08 -22.65 10.17
N PRO A 37 15.08 -23.54 10.29
CA PRO A 37 16.25 -23.52 9.40
C PRO A 37 15.85 -23.65 7.93
N VAL A 38 16.61 -23.04 7.03
CA VAL A 38 16.35 -23.07 5.58
C VAL A 38 16.21 -24.50 5.04
N GLU A 39 16.99 -25.43 5.57
CA GLU A 39 16.91 -26.85 5.19
C GLU A 39 15.55 -27.48 5.52
N ARG A 40 15.02 -27.21 6.73
CA ARG A 40 13.68 -27.69 7.15
C ARG A 40 12.57 -27.02 6.34
N PHE A 41 12.72 -25.74 6.00
CA PHE A 41 11.80 -25.04 5.11
C PHE A 41 11.65 -25.74 3.75
N PHE A 42 12.76 -26.07 3.08
CA PHE A 42 12.68 -26.80 1.81
C PHE A 42 12.12 -28.21 1.94
N LYS A 43 12.46 -28.94 3.02
CA LYS A 43 11.89 -30.26 3.30
C LYS A 43 10.37 -30.20 3.48
N THR A 44 9.87 -29.17 4.19
CA THR A 44 8.43 -28.97 4.40
C THR A 44 7.71 -28.65 3.09
N LEU A 45 8.30 -27.84 2.21
CA LEU A 45 7.71 -27.52 0.89
C LEU A 45 7.55 -28.74 -0.02
N ILE A 46 8.41 -29.75 0.11
CA ILE A 46 8.30 -31.01 -0.65
C ILE A 46 7.54 -32.11 0.10
N GLY A 47 6.81 -31.75 1.19
CA GLY A 47 6.00 -32.69 1.96
C GLY A 47 6.79 -33.65 2.85
N GLN A 48 8.04 -33.29 3.21
CA GLN A 48 8.91 -34.07 4.10
C GLN A 48 9.18 -33.34 5.43
N GLY A 49 8.34 -32.38 5.80
CA GLY A 49 8.45 -31.63 7.05
C GLY A 49 7.71 -32.30 8.19
N ASP A 50 8.03 -31.87 9.43
CA ASP A 50 7.25 -32.22 10.60
C ASP A 50 5.89 -31.49 10.57
N ALA A 51 4.84 -32.06 11.16
CA ALA A 51 3.50 -31.48 11.18
C ALA A 51 3.45 -30.07 11.79
N ILE A 52 4.33 -29.78 12.77
CA ILE A 52 4.44 -28.45 13.38
C ILE A 52 5.05 -27.45 12.39
N ASP A 53 6.10 -27.84 11.66
CA ASP A 53 6.71 -27.00 10.64
C ASP A 53 5.73 -26.72 9.50
N GLU A 54 4.97 -27.72 9.09
CA GLU A 54 3.96 -27.60 8.05
C GLU A 54 2.87 -26.59 8.44
N LEU A 55 2.33 -26.74 9.65
CA LEU A 55 1.33 -25.79 10.19
C LEU A 55 1.87 -24.36 10.25
N ILE A 56 3.07 -24.16 10.83
CA ILE A 56 3.65 -22.83 10.98
C ILE A 56 3.97 -22.19 9.63
N LEU A 57 4.51 -22.96 8.69
CA LEU A 57 4.92 -22.44 7.39
C LEU A 57 3.75 -22.18 6.45
N LEU A 58 2.85 -23.18 6.30
CA LEU A 58 1.81 -23.11 5.29
C LEU A 58 0.58 -22.34 5.76
N ASP A 59 0.20 -22.43 7.03
CA ASP A 59 -1.04 -21.83 7.51
C ASP A 59 -0.84 -20.43 8.13
N PHE A 60 0.36 -20.11 8.65
CA PHE A 60 0.61 -18.80 9.27
C PHE A 60 1.63 -17.93 8.49
N ARG A 61 2.82 -18.48 8.17
CA ARG A 61 3.89 -17.62 7.60
C ARG A 61 3.70 -17.33 6.13
N LEU A 62 3.26 -18.30 5.35
CA LEU A 62 3.10 -18.15 3.91
C LEU A 62 1.97 -17.16 3.56
N PRO A 63 0.74 -17.26 4.16
CA PRO A 63 -0.31 -16.27 3.90
C PRO A 63 0.12 -14.85 4.30
N ARG A 64 0.71 -14.68 5.48
CA ARG A 64 1.21 -13.36 5.94
C ARG A 64 2.25 -12.78 4.98
N MET A 65 3.21 -13.59 4.51
CA MET A 65 4.19 -13.18 3.52
C MET A 65 3.52 -12.77 2.20
N MET A 66 2.54 -13.54 1.72
CA MET A 66 1.78 -13.20 0.51
C MET A 66 1.04 -11.87 0.65
N ILE A 67 0.34 -11.65 1.77
CA ILE A 67 -0.30 -10.36 2.06
C ILE A 67 0.73 -9.23 2.06
N THR A 68 1.88 -9.44 2.68
CA THR A 68 2.94 -8.43 2.77
C THR A 68 3.47 -8.05 1.39
N ILE A 69 3.73 -9.03 0.52
CA ILE A 69 4.16 -8.79 -0.87
C ILE A 69 3.08 -8.03 -1.65
N LEU A 70 1.84 -8.53 -1.61
CA LEU A 70 0.74 -7.97 -2.37
C LEU A 70 0.38 -6.55 -1.90
N ALA A 71 0.35 -6.31 -0.58
CA ALA A 71 0.04 -5.00 -0.02
C ALA A 71 1.15 -3.99 -0.30
N GLY A 72 2.43 -4.38 -0.16
CA GLY A 72 3.55 -3.52 -0.51
C GLY A 72 3.54 -3.11 -1.98
N ALA A 73 3.28 -4.05 -2.88
CA ALA A 73 3.11 -3.82 -4.32
C ALA A 73 1.93 -2.88 -4.60
N ALA A 74 0.78 -3.13 -3.99
CA ALA A 74 -0.45 -2.35 -4.16
C ALA A 74 -0.29 -0.90 -3.67
N LEU A 75 0.24 -0.70 -2.48
CA LEU A 75 0.49 0.63 -1.91
C LEU A 75 1.48 1.42 -2.76
N SER A 76 2.55 0.79 -3.21
CA SER A 76 3.58 1.45 -4.03
C SER A 76 3.01 1.90 -5.38
N ILE A 77 2.29 1.05 -6.10
CA ILE A 77 1.72 1.43 -7.40
C ILE A 77 0.58 2.43 -7.25
N SER A 78 -0.24 2.30 -6.21
CA SER A 78 -1.28 3.28 -5.88
C SER A 78 -0.67 4.66 -5.65
N GLY A 79 0.40 4.76 -4.85
CA GLY A 79 1.14 6.00 -4.65
C GLY A 79 1.72 6.56 -5.95
N ALA A 80 2.30 5.71 -6.82
CA ALA A 80 2.81 6.12 -8.12
C ALA A 80 1.75 6.77 -9.00
N ILE A 81 0.53 6.22 -9.01
CA ILE A 81 -0.60 6.75 -9.77
C ILE A 81 -1.09 8.07 -9.17
N VAL A 82 -1.26 8.13 -7.85
CA VAL A 82 -1.68 9.37 -7.16
C VAL A 82 -0.68 10.49 -7.43
N GLN A 83 0.63 10.25 -7.32
CA GLN A 83 1.68 11.21 -7.67
C GLN A 83 1.57 11.70 -9.11
N SER A 84 1.30 10.79 -10.05
CA SER A 84 1.23 11.11 -11.49
C SER A 84 -0.02 11.93 -11.83
N VAL A 85 -1.16 11.58 -11.25
CA VAL A 85 -2.45 12.25 -11.47
C VAL A 85 -2.49 13.63 -10.82
N THR A 86 -1.97 13.74 -9.59
CA THR A 86 -1.90 15.02 -8.86
C THR A 86 -0.72 15.89 -9.27
N LYS A 87 0.22 15.34 -10.06
CA LYS A 87 1.50 16.00 -10.39
C LYS A 87 2.30 16.43 -9.16
N ASN A 88 2.12 15.72 -8.07
CA ASN A 88 2.79 15.98 -6.81
C ASN A 88 3.64 14.77 -6.39
N PRO A 89 4.98 14.89 -6.37
CA PRO A 89 5.88 13.78 -6.08
C PRO A 89 5.79 13.25 -4.63
N ILE A 90 5.18 14.03 -3.73
CA ILE A 90 5.00 13.66 -2.32
C ILE A 90 3.57 13.19 -2.01
N ALA A 91 2.67 13.17 -2.99
CA ALA A 91 1.31 12.68 -2.77
C ALA A 91 1.30 11.16 -2.64
N GLU A 92 0.64 10.67 -1.60
CA GLU A 92 0.32 9.26 -1.43
C GLU A 92 -1.05 9.11 -0.74
N PRO A 93 -1.75 7.97 -0.94
CA PRO A 93 -3.08 7.76 -0.36
C PRO A 93 -3.11 7.88 1.17
N GLY A 94 -2.06 7.44 1.87
CA GLY A 94 -1.96 7.52 3.33
C GLY A 94 -1.96 8.95 3.84
N ILE A 95 -1.13 9.82 3.26
CA ILE A 95 -1.03 11.25 3.64
C ILE A 95 -2.33 11.99 3.28
N LEU A 96 -3.03 11.56 2.23
CA LEU A 96 -4.34 12.12 1.87
C LEU A 96 -5.48 11.67 2.80
N GLY A 97 -5.23 10.86 3.83
CA GLY A 97 -6.24 10.41 4.78
C GLY A 97 -7.15 9.28 4.28
N ILE A 98 -6.89 8.71 3.10
CA ILE A 98 -7.68 7.63 2.52
C ILE A 98 -7.64 6.39 3.41
N ASN A 99 -6.46 6.09 3.98
CA ASN A 99 -6.28 4.97 4.90
C ASN A 99 -7.14 5.15 6.17
N ALA A 100 -7.19 6.38 6.72
CA ALA A 100 -8.04 6.68 7.88
C ALA A 100 -9.53 6.48 7.57
N GLY A 101 -9.95 6.80 6.34
CA GLY A 101 -11.32 6.55 5.88
C GLY A 101 -11.68 5.07 5.81
N GLY A 102 -10.77 4.26 5.28
CA GLY A 102 -10.92 2.81 5.27
C GLY A 102 -11.04 2.24 6.70
N GLY A 103 -10.14 2.67 7.60
CA GLY A 103 -10.15 2.24 8.98
C GLY A 103 -11.37 2.68 9.78
N PHE A 104 -11.79 3.92 9.60
CA PHE A 104 -13.01 4.43 10.24
C PHE A 104 -14.25 3.64 9.79
N ALA A 105 -14.34 3.32 8.49
CA ALA A 105 -15.44 2.50 7.97
C ALA A 105 -15.43 1.08 8.57
N ILE A 106 -14.25 0.47 8.73
CA ILE A 106 -14.10 -0.83 9.40
C ILE A 106 -14.50 -0.72 10.88
N ALA A 107 -14.01 0.30 11.61
CA ALA A 107 -14.37 0.52 13.00
C ALA A 107 -15.88 0.73 13.18
N LEU A 108 -16.50 1.53 12.31
CA LEU A 108 -17.95 1.76 12.31
C LEU A 108 -18.72 0.48 12.03
N PHE A 109 -18.26 -0.33 11.07
CA PHE A 109 -18.86 -1.61 10.76
C PHE A 109 -18.81 -2.59 11.93
N ILE A 110 -17.68 -2.67 12.63
CA ILE A 110 -17.54 -3.48 13.84
C ILE A 110 -18.46 -2.98 14.97
N ALA A 111 -18.59 -1.65 15.12
CA ALA A 111 -19.44 -1.04 16.16
C ALA A 111 -20.95 -1.28 15.96
N ILE A 112 -21.40 -1.35 14.72
CA ILE A 112 -22.82 -1.48 14.36
C ILE A 112 -23.23 -2.94 14.16
N GLY A 113 -22.30 -3.78 13.71
CA GLY A 113 -22.58 -5.12 13.19
C GLY A 113 -22.49 -6.23 14.23
N LYS A 114 -23.51 -7.11 14.24
CA LYS A 114 -23.33 -8.49 14.73
C LYS A 114 -22.69 -9.28 13.60
N ILE A 115 -21.35 -9.40 13.62
CA ILE A 115 -20.58 -9.98 12.54
C ILE A 115 -20.63 -11.49 12.64
N ASN A 116 -21.16 -12.16 11.59
CA ASN A 116 -20.89 -13.58 11.39
C ASN A 116 -19.42 -13.74 10.95
N ALA A 117 -18.63 -14.41 11.74
CA ALA A 117 -17.18 -14.56 11.55
C ALA A 117 -16.80 -15.09 10.15
N ASP A 118 -17.62 -15.96 9.57
CA ASP A 118 -17.34 -16.66 8.31
C ASP A 118 -17.25 -15.74 7.07
N ASN A 119 -18.01 -14.63 7.03
CA ASN A 119 -18.03 -13.71 5.89
C ASN A 119 -17.21 -12.42 6.12
N PHE A 120 -16.75 -12.19 7.34
CA PHE A 120 -16.07 -10.96 7.73
C PHE A 120 -14.86 -10.65 6.84
N VAL A 121 -14.03 -11.66 6.57
CA VAL A 121 -12.80 -11.54 5.79
C VAL A 121 -13.04 -10.99 4.38
N TYR A 122 -14.08 -11.48 3.71
CA TYR A 122 -14.39 -11.09 2.33
C TYR A 122 -15.06 -9.71 2.22
N VAL A 123 -15.73 -9.29 3.29
CA VAL A 123 -16.46 -8.02 3.34
C VAL A 123 -15.53 -6.85 3.69
N LEU A 124 -14.46 -7.08 4.45
CA LEU A 124 -13.53 -6.05 4.90
C LEU A 124 -12.91 -5.21 3.79
N PRO A 125 -12.38 -5.80 2.69
CA PRO A 125 -11.86 -5.00 1.59
C PRO A 125 -12.93 -4.07 0.99
N LEU A 126 -14.16 -4.55 0.86
CA LEU A 126 -15.28 -3.75 0.32
C LEU A 126 -15.61 -2.57 1.23
N ILE A 127 -15.68 -2.79 2.55
CA ILE A 127 -15.96 -1.74 3.54
C ILE A 127 -14.84 -0.70 3.53
N SER A 128 -13.58 -1.16 3.54
CA SER A 128 -12.43 -0.27 3.48
C SER A 128 -12.40 0.55 2.18
N ILE A 129 -12.71 -0.06 1.04
CA ILE A 129 -12.84 0.62 -0.26
C ILE A 129 -13.94 1.67 -0.21
N LEU A 130 -15.12 1.36 0.33
CA LEU A 130 -16.20 2.32 0.48
C LEU A 130 -15.80 3.50 1.36
N GLY A 131 -15.12 3.24 2.49
CA GLY A 131 -14.58 4.28 3.37
C GLY A 131 -13.54 5.15 2.68
N GLY A 132 -12.60 4.53 1.96
CA GLY A 132 -11.57 5.22 1.21
C GLY A 132 -12.13 6.07 0.06
N ILE A 133 -13.07 5.53 -0.71
CA ILE A 133 -13.75 6.28 -1.80
C ILE A 133 -14.54 7.45 -1.22
N THR A 134 -15.30 7.24 -0.14
CA THR A 134 -16.07 8.31 0.52
C THR A 134 -15.13 9.43 0.97
N THR A 135 -14.02 9.09 1.61
CA THR A 135 -13.00 10.04 2.03
C THR A 135 -12.39 10.78 0.84
N ALA A 136 -12.04 10.07 -0.22
CA ALA A 136 -11.50 10.66 -1.44
C ALA A 136 -12.51 11.62 -2.11
N LEU A 137 -13.80 11.28 -2.14
CA LEU A 137 -14.87 12.14 -2.64
C LEU A 137 -15.00 13.41 -1.79
N ILE A 138 -15.01 13.29 -0.48
CA ILE A 138 -15.07 14.44 0.44
C ILE A 138 -13.86 15.36 0.18
N ILE A 139 -12.65 14.81 0.12
CA ILE A 139 -11.44 15.59 -0.17
C ILE A 139 -11.57 16.29 -1.51
N PHE A 140 -12.03 15.60 -2.55
CA PHE A 140 -12.18 16.16 -3.89
C PHE A 140 -13.18 17.33 -3.89
N ILE A 141 -14.35 17.15 -3.28
CA ILE A 141 -15.42 18.17 -3.21
C ILE A 141 -14.92 19.43 -2.48
N PHE A 142 -14.31 19.25 -1.31
CA PHE A 142 -13.85 20.39 -0.50
C PHE A 142 -12.56 21.03 -1.05
N SER A 143 -11.78 20.30 -1.86
CA SER A 143 -10.59 20.85 -2.52
C SER A 143 -10.89 21.58 -3.83
N PHE A 144 -12.13 21.49 -4.33
CA PHE A 144 -12.51 22.08 -5.61
C PHE A 144 -12.74 23.60 -5.47
N ASN A 145 -11.95 24.38 -6.22
CA ASN A 145 -12.12 25.81 -6.37
C ASN A 145 -12.60 26.12 -7.81
N LYS A 146 -13.62 26.97 -7.95
CA LYS A 146 -14.18 27.33 -9.27
C LYS A 146 -13.16 27.97 -10.22
N ASN A 147 -12.17 28.68 -9.68
CA ASN A 147 -11.18 29.43 -10.48
C ASN A 147 -9.94 28.60 -10.83
N GLU A 148 -9.48 27.76 -9.90
CA GLU A 148 -8.21 27.04 -10.02
C GLU A 148 -8.38 25.51 -10.19
N GLY A 149 -9.60 25.02 -10.03
CA GLY A 149 -9.88 23.58 -9.97
C GLY A 149 -9.40 22.97 -8.65
N VAL A 150 -8.94 21.72 -8.69
CA VAL A 150 -8.37 21.03 -7.52
C VAL A 150 -6.87 21.25 -7.46
N THR A 151 -6.39 21.90 -6.39
CA THR A 151 -4.96 22.13 -6.19
C THR A 151 -4.35 21.04 -5.28
N PRO A 152 -3.09 20.61 -5.51
CA PRO A 152 -2.42 19.63 -4.66
C PRO A 152 -2.33 20.08 -3.19
N ALA A 153 -2.13 21.37 -2.95
CA ALA A 153 -2.03 21.93 -1.60
C ALA A 153 -3.35 21.81 -0.83
N SER A 154 -4.49 22.17 -1.49
CA SER A 154 -5.80 22.02 -0.85
C SER A 154 -6.16 20.56 -0.57
N MET A 155 -5.84 19.65 -1.50
CA MET A 155 -6.05 18.21 -1.26
C MET A 155 -5.31 17.70 -0.03
N VAL A 156 -4.05 18.08 0.14
CA VAL A 156 -3.25 17.66 1.30
C VAL A 156 -3.79 18.27 2.58
N LEU A 157 -4.10 19.59 2.60
CA LEU A 157 -4.60 20.27 3.79
C LEU A 157 -5.94 19.68 4.27
N ILE A 158 -6.89 19.50 3.34
CA ILE A 158 -8.20 18.92 3.63
C ILE A 158 -8.04 17.44 4.01
N GLY A 159 -7.15 16.73 3.33
CA GLY A 159 -6.84 15.33 3.63
C GLY A 159 -6.33 15.13 5.06
N VAL A 160 -5.37 15.94 5.51
CA VAL A 160 -4.84 15.90 6.88
C VAL A 160 -5.93 16.26 7.90
N GLY A 161 -6.74 17.31 7.63
CA GLY A 161 -7.87 17.67 8.50
C GLY A 161 -8.90 16.56 8.63
N LEU A 162 -9.29 15.96 7.49
CA LEU A 162 -10.24 14.86 7.47
C LEU A 162 -9.67 13.59 8.12
N GLN A 163 -8.39 13.29 7.89
CA GLN A 163 -7.68 12.19 8.56
C GLN A 163 -7.76 12.32 10.08
N THR A 164 -7.48 13.52 10.60
CA THR A 164 -7.55 13.81 12.05
C THR A 164 -8.96 13.63 12.58
N ALA A 165 -9.98 14.10 11.84
CA ALA A 165 -11.39 13.94 12.21
C ALA A 165 -11.82 12.46 12.24
N LEU A 166 -11.39 11.66 11.22
CA LEU A 166 -11.71 10.24 11.14
C LEU A 166 -11.00 9.42 12.24
N TYR A 167 -9.75 9.74 12.57
CA TYR A 167 -9.07 9.12 13.72
C TYR A 167 -9.76 9.49 15.04
N GLY A 168 -10.11 10.75 15.23
CA GLY A 168 -10.88 11.20 16.41
C GLY A 168 -12.24 10.49 16.50
N GLY A 169 -12.95 10.33 15.38
CA GLY A 169 -14.19 9.56 15.31
C GLY A 169 -13.98 8.09 15.68
N SER A 170 -12.91 7.47 15.21
CA SER A 170 -12.59 6.07 15.57
C SER A 170 -12.34 5.94 17.08
N ILE A 171 -11.55 6.83 17.70
CA ILE A 171 -11.29 6.84 19.13
C ILE A 171 -12.60 7.03 19.92
N THR A 172 -13.51 7.88 19.44
CA THR A 172 -14.81 8.14 20.09
C THR A 172 -15.73 6.92 20.10
N ILE A 173 -15.57 6.02 19.11
CA ILE A 173 -16.33 4.78 19.02
C ILE A 173 -15.73 3.66 19.88
N MET A 174 -14.41 3.68 20.14
CA MET A 174 -13.69 2.64 20.87
C MET A 174 -14.31 2.22 22.21
N PRO A 175 -14.87 3.10 23.05
CA PRO A 175 -15.51 2.67 24.31
C PRO A 175 -16.72 1.74 24.14
N LYS A 176 -17.23 1.56 22.92
CA LYS A 176 -18.30 0.61 22.60
C LYS A 176 -17.79 -0.79 22.29
N PHE A 177 -16.49 -0.95 22.14
CA PHE A 177 -15.84 -2.21 21.81
C PHE A 177 -15.50 -3.01 23.05
N ASP A 178 -15.46 -4.32 22.91
CA ASP A 178 -14.78 -5.18 23.86
C ASP A 178 -13.24 -5.02 23.74
N ASP A 179 -12.51 -5.60 24.69
CA ASP A 179 -11.05 -5.48 24.74
C ASP A 179 -10.39 -5.99 23.45
N LYS A 180 -10.88 -7.12 22.89
CA LYS A 180 -10.33 -7.71 21.67
C LYS A 180 -10.55 -6.82 20.44
N GLN A 181 -11.73 -6.21 20.32
CA GLN A 181 -12.04 -5.29 19.23
C GLN A 181 -11.21 -4.01 19.34
N SER A 182 -11.02 -3.51 20.55
CA SER A 182 -10.18 -2.33 20.81
C SER A 182 -8.73 -2.58 20.46
N ASP A 183 -8.16 -3.71 20.88
CA ASP A 183 -6.80 -4.13 20.54
C ASP A 183 -6.63 -4.32 19.03
N PHE A 184 -7.62 -4.94 18.37
CA PHE A 184 -7.62 -5.10 16.91
C PHE A 184 -7.57 -3.75 16.19
N ILE A 185 -8.44 -2.80 16.55
CA ILE A 185 -8.48 -1.48 15.94
C ILE A 185 -7.20 -0.68 16.20
N ALA A 186 -6.67 -0.74 17.43
CA ALA A 186 -5.40 -0.09 17.77
C ALA A 186 -4.23 -0.66 16.96
N ALA A 187 -4.12 -1.99 16.88
CA ALA A 187 -3.11 -2.67 16.08
C ALA A 187 -3.25 -2.36 14.58
N TRP A 188 -4.50 -2.30 14.08
CA TRP A 188 -4.79 -1.93 12.70
C TRP A 188 -4.31 -0.51 12.37
N PHE A 189 -4.58 0.47 13.23
CA PHE A 189 -4.10 1.85 13.04
C PHE A 189 -2.57 1.97 13.15
N ALA A 190 -1.93 1.11 13.93
CA ALA A 190 -0.47 1.02 14.00
C ALA A 190 0.17 0.39 12.75
N GLY A 191 -0.65 -0.13 11.82
CA GLY A 191 -0.18 -0.80 10.60
C GLY A 191 0.33 -2.21 10.88
N ASN A 192 -0.32 -2.92 11.79
CA ASN A 192 -0.05 -4.34 11.99
C ASN A 192 -0.73 -5.16 10.88
N ILE A 193 0.03 -6.08 10.28
CA ILE A 193 -0.49 -7.03 9.31
C ILE A 193 -1.22 -8.11 10.10
N TRP A 194 -2.53 -8.16 9.96
CA TRP A 194 -3.41 -9.06 10.70
C TRP A 194 -4.10 -10.10 9.80
N GLY A 195 -4.12 -9.85 8.49
CA GLY A 195 -4.64 -10.80 7.51
C GLY A 195 -3.62 -11.91 7.24
N ASP A 196 -3.33 -12.75 8.23
CA ASP A 196 -2.28 -13.77 8.19
C ASP A 196 -2.80 -15.19 7.88
N GLU A 197 -4.03 -15.30 7.36
CA GLU A 197 -4.65 -16.53 6.92
C GLU A 197 -4.97 -16.51 5.42
N TRP A 198 -5.12 -17.67 4.78
CA TRP A 198 -5.42 -17.81 3.36
C TRP A 198 -6.70 -17.10 2.90
N PRO A 199 -7.82 -17.08 3.66
CA PRO A 199 -9.02 -16.33 3.27
C PRO A 199 -8.73 -14.84 2.96
N PHE A 200 -7.84 -14.19 3.71
CA PHE A 200 -7.47 -12.78 3.46
C PHE A 200 -6.67 -12.62 2.17
N VAL A 201 -5.77 -13.56 1.86
CA VAL A 201 -5.05 -13.59 0.59
C VAL A 201 -6.03 -13.70 -0.57
N ILE A 202 -6.98 -14.65 -0.47
CA ILE A 202 -8.00 -14.89 -1.51
C ILE A 202 -8.92 -13.67 -1.67
N ALA A 203 -9.32 -13.02 -0.59
CA ALA A 203 -10.15 -11.83 -0.61
C ALA A 203 -9.45 -10.61 -1.25
N PHE A 204 -8.13 -10.48 -1.04
CA PHE A 204 -7.34 -9.35 -1.55
C PHE A 204 -6.80 -9.57 -2.97
N LEU A 205 -6.47 -10.81 -3.33
CA LEU A 205 -5.83 -11.16 -4.60
C LEU A 205 -6.54 -10.64 -5.85
N PRO A 206 -7.89 -10.72 -5.97
CA PRO A 206 -8.60 -10.19 -7.15
C PRO A 206 -8.36 -8.71 -7.39
N TRP A 207 -8.31 -7.89 -6.34
CA TRP A 207 -8.04 -6.45 -6.44
C TRP A 207 -6.67 -6.17 -7.02
N VAL A 208 -5.66 -6.92 -6.60
CA VAL A 208 -4.28 -6.80 -7.09
C VAL A 208 -4.18 -7.27 -8.53
N LEU A 209 -4.72 -8.46 -8.84
CA LEU A 209 -4.63 -9.09 -10.17
C LEU A 209 -5.40 -8.33 -11.26
N ILE A 210 -6.45 -7.61 -10.92
CA ILE A 210 -7.23 -6.81 -11.88
C ILE A 210 -6.65 -5.41 -12.00
N ILE A 211 -6.42 -4.74 -10.88
CA ILE A 211 -6.08 -3.31 -10.88
C ILE A 211 -4.63 -3.07 -11.32
N ILE A 212 -3.66 -3.85 -10.83
CA ILE A 212 -2.25 -3.63 -11.20
C ILE A 212 -2.02 -3.78 -12.71
N PRO A 213 -2.47 -4.85 -13.38
CA PRO A 213 -2.33 -4.96 -14.84
C PRO A 213 -3.04 -3.82 -15.58
N TYR A 214 -4.23 -3.41 -15.13
CA TYR A 214 -4.93 -2.26 -15.73
C TYR A 214 -4.10 -0.98 -15.63
N LEU A 215 -3.51 -0.68 -14.46
CA LEU A 215 -2.66 0.50 -14.26
C LEU A 215 -1.38 0.43 -15.10
N LEU A 216 -0.78 -0.75 -15.24
CA LEU A 216 0.37 -0.97 -16.12
C LEU A 216 -0.01 -0.75 -17.59
N PHE A 217 -1.18 -1.20 -18.03
CA PHE A 217 -1.71 -0.95 -19.37
C PHE A 217 -1.91 0.56 -19.63
N LYS A 218 -2.36 1.31 -18.62
CA LYS A 218 -2.56 2.77 -18.70
C LYS A 218 -1.26 3.60 -18.64
N SER A 219 -0.09 2.98 -18.60
CA SER A 219 1.22 3.67 -18.50
C SER A 219 1.44 4.72 -19.60
N ASN A 220 0.98 4.48 -20.83
CA ASN A 220 1.07 5.47 -21.92
C ASN A 220 0.21 6.69 -21.65
N THR A 221 -1.02 6.50 -21.20
CA THR A 221 -1.93 7.60 -20.81
C THR A 221 -1.31 8.43 -19.67
N LEU A 222 -0.71 7.77 -18.68
CA LEU A 222 -0.02 8.44 -17.58
C LEU A 222 1.19 9.26 -18.08
N ASN A 223 1.97 8.74 -19.03
CA ASN A 223 3.05 9.54 -19.65
C ASN A 223 2.52 10.80 -20.33
N ILE A 224 1.43 10.67 -21.08
CA ILE A 224 0.81 11.81 -21.78
C ILE A 224 0.28 12.85 -20.74
N ILE A 225 -0.37 12.40 -19.67
CA ILE A 225 -0.83 13.28 -18.58
C ILE A 225 0.35 14.04 -17.95
N HIS A 226 1.50 13.38 -17.85
CA HIS A 226 2.71 13.96 -17.26
C HIS A 226 3.37 15.05 -18.12
N THR A 227 3.19 15.03 -19.47
CA THR A 227 3.78 16.03 -20.37
C THR A 227 3.17 17.43 -20.27
N GLY A 228 1.97 17.55 -19.69
CA GLY A 228 1.26 18.82 -19.53
C GLY A 228 -0.17 18.78 -20.06
N ASP A 229 -1.03 19.60 -19.47
CA ASP A 229 -2.47 19.55 -19.73
C ASP A 229 -2.84 19.92 -21.16
N ASN A 230 -2.18 20.97 -21.71
CA ASN A 230 -2.44 21.42 -23.07
C ASN A 230 -2.00 20.39 -24.11
N ILE A 231 -0.82 19.79 -23.91
CA ILE A 231 -0.30 18.74 -24.79
C ILE A 231 -1.20 17.50 -24.73
N ALA A 232 -1.59 17.09 -23.53
CA ALA A 232 -2.43 15.91 -23.35
C ALA A 232 -3.82 16.08 -24.00
N ARG A 233 -4.42 17.27 -23.90
CA ARG A 233 -5.69 17.60 -24.61
C ARG A 233 -5.50 17.59 -26.11
N GLY A 234 -4.41 18.17 -26.62
CA GLY A 234 -4.07 18.15 -28.05
C GLY A 234 -3.90 16.73 -28.62
N LEU A 235 -3.44 15.78 -27.79
CA LEU A 235 -3.33 14.37 -28.13
C LEU A 235 -4.65 13.57 -27.92
N GLY A 236 -5.77 14.25 -27.64
CA GLY A 236 -7.10 13.64 -27.53
C GLY A 236 -7.41 12.97 -26.18
N VAL A 237 -6.57 13.18 -25.15
CA VAL A 237 -6.82 12.62 -23.82
C VAL A 237 -7.90 13.44 -23.09
N ARG A 238 -8.97 12.80 -22.63
CA ARG A 238 -10.00 13.39 -21.78
C ARG A 238 -9.49 13.52 -20.35
N LEU A 239 -8.62 14.51 -20.09
CA LEU A 239 -7.85 14.66 -18.86
C LEU A 239 -8.65 14.50 -17.57
N SER A 240 -9.78 15.24 -17.43
CA SER A 240 -10.58 15.22 -16.21
C SER A 240 -11.12 13.81 -15.93
N ARG A 241 -11.61 13.13 -16.98
CA ARG A 241 -12.14 11.77 -16.84
C ARG A 241 -11.04 10.75 -16.53
N GLU A 242 -9.93 10.76 -17.24
CA GLU A 242 -8.82 9.83 -17.04
C GLU A 242 -8.17 10.03 -15.65
N ARG A 243 -7.98 11.27 -15.21
CA ARG A 243 -7.46 11.57 -13.87
C ARG A 243 -8.38 11.05 -12.78
N LEU A 244 -9.70 11.28 -12.89
CA LEU A 244 -10.67 10.78 -11.91
C LEU A 244 -10.66 9.26 -11.85
N ILE A 245 -10.75 8.58 -13.00
CA ILE A 245 -10.75 7.11 -13.06
C ILE A 245 -9.46 6.56 -12.42
N LEU A 246 -8.30 7.05 -12.83
CA LEU A 246 -7.01 6.59 -12.31
C LEU A 246 -6.86 6.86 -10.82
N PHE A 247 -7.32 8.04 -10.35
CA PHE A 247 -7.29 8.38 -8.93
C PHE A 247 -8.17 7.43 -8.09
N PHE A 248 -9.43 7.23 -8.48
CA PHE A 248 -10.33 6.34 -7.75
C PHE A 248 -9.89 4.87 -7.79
N ILE A 249 -9.33 4.40 -8.91
CA ILE A 249 -8.76 3.05 -8.99
C ILE A 249 -7.56 2.91 -8.05
N ALA A 250 -6.70 3.92 -7.97
CA ALA A 250 -5.59 3.93 -7.02
C ALA A 250 -6.07 3.94 -5.56
N VAL A 251 -7.13 4.71 -5.26
CA VAL A 251 -7.79 4.73 -3.94
C VAL A 251 -8.34 3.35 -3.60
N MET A 252 -9.06 2.70 -4.51
CA MET A 252 -9.60 1.35 -4.31
C MET A 252 -8.50 0.35 -3.99
N LEU A 253 -7.41 0.37 -4.75
CA LEU A 253 -6.28 -0.53 -4.53
C LEU A 253 -5.58 -0.29 -3.18
N SER A 254 -5.35 0.98 -2.81
CA SER A 254 -4.79 1.33 -1.51
C SER A 254 -5.70 0.91 -0.37
N SER A 255 -7.00 1.21 -0.47
CA SER A 255 -7.98 0.85 0.57
C SER A 255 -8.12 -0.66 0.75
N ALA A 256 -8.09 -1.43 -0.36
CA ALA A 256 -8.09 -2.89 -0.29
C ALA A 256 -6.82 -3.43 0.40
N ALA A 257 -5.65 -2.85 0.10
CA ALA A 257 -4.40 -3.22 0.76
C ALA A 257 -4.43 -2.93 2.27
N VAL A 258 -4.92 -1.75 2.64
CA VAL A 258 -5.01 -1.31 4.03
C VAL A 258 -6.02 -2.16 4.83
N ALA A 259 -7.05 -2.69 4.19
CA ALA A 259 -8.01 -3.59 4.83
C ALA A 259 -7.35 -4.83 5.44
N VAL A 260 -6.33 -5.37 4.79
CA VAL A 260 -5.66 -6.62 5.20
C VAL A 260 -4.30 -6.39 5.88
N ALA A 261 -3.63 -5.28 5.54
CA ALA A 261 -2.29 -4.97 6.05
C ALA A 261 -2.29 -3.90 7.15
N GLY A 262 -3.45 -3.30 7.48
CA GLY A 262 -3.53 -2.16 8.38
C GLY A 262 -3.09 -0.84 7.75
N SER A 263 -3.12 0.22 8.54
CA SER A 263 -2.80 1.58 8.08
C SER A 263 -1.30 1.78 7.90
N ILE A 264 -0.79 1.48 6.71
CA ILE A 264 0.63 1.63 6.36
C ILE A 264 0.80 2.86 5.45
N SER A 265 1.73 3.74 5.81
CA SER A 265 2.10 4.94 5.04
C SER A 265 3.54 4.85 4.51
N PHE A 266 3.95 5.82 3.68
CA PHE A 266 5.28 5.98 3.09
C PHE A 266 5.69 4.97 2.01
N ILE A 267 5.11 3.78 1.91
CA ILE A 267 5.44 2.83 0.84
C ILE A 267 5.05 3.41 -0.52
N GLY A 268 3.87 4.05 -0.58
CA GLY A 268 3.39 4.73 -1.77
C GLY A 268 4.24 5.93 -2.21
N LEU A 269 5.03 6.47 -1.29
CA LEU A 269 5.98 7.55 -1.57
C LEU A 269 7.35 7.00 -1.98
N MET A 270 7.90 6.09 -1.18
CA MET A 270 9.27 5.58 -1.36
C MET A 270 9.41 4.71 -2.60
N GLY A 271 8.48 3.78 -2.82
CA GLY A 271 8.54 2.83 -3.94
C GLY A 271 8.69 3.50 -5.29
N PRO A 272 7.75 4.36 -5.71
CA PRO A 272 7.85 5.06 -7.00
C PRO A 272 9.03 6.05 -7.04
N HIS A 273 9.38 6.68 -5.92
CA HIS A 273 10.52 7.61 -5.91
C HIS A 273 11.85 6.90 -6.19
N ILE A 274 12.11 5.78 -5.52
CA ILE A 274 13.31 4.95 -5.75
C ILE A 274 13.33 4.45 -7.19
N ALA A 275 12.20 3.92 -7.69
CA ALA A 275 12.11 3.41 -9.06
C ALA A 275 12.39 4.50 -10.11
N LYS A 276 11.80 5.70 -9.95
CA LYS A 276 12.03 6.85 -10.84
C LYS A 276 13.48 7.30 -10.88
N ARG A 277 14.19 7.23 -9.76
CA ARG A 277 15.63 7.57 -9.69
C ARG A 277 16.49 6.62 -10.50
N ILE A 278 16.11 5.34 -10.60
CA ILE A 278 16.90 4.32 -11.30
C ILE A 278 16.69 4.38 -12.81
N VAL A 279 15.42 4.49 -13.26
CA VAL A 279 15.07 4.32 -14.69
C VAL A 279 14.42 5.54 -15.33
N GLY A 280 14.23 6.63 -14.57
CA GLY A 280 13.58 7.85 -15.02
C GLY A 280 12.06 7.82 -14.91
N LEU A 281 11.40 8.84 -15.48
CA LEU A 281 10.00 9.17 -15.23
C LEU A 281 9.00 8.41 -16.12
N ARG A 282 9.44 7.55 -17.05
CA ARG A 282 8.53 6.79 -17.92
C ARG A 282 7.84 5.69 -17.16
N HIS A 283 6.51 5.71 -17.14
CA HIS A 283 5.67 4.79 -16.36
C HIS A 283 5.89 3.32 -16.72
N GLN A 284 6.10 2.97 -17.99
CA GLN A 284 6.40 1.58 -18.40
C GLN A 284 7.71 1.05 -17.79
N LEU A 285 8.65 1.95 -17.47
CA LEU A 285 9.93 1.55 -16.91
C LEU A 285 9.89 1.47 -15.39
N PHE A 286 9.35 2.51 -14.75
CA PHE A 286 9.44 2.59 -13.29
C PHE A 286 8.32 1.87 -12.55
N LEU A 287 7.10 1.74 -13.10
CA LEU A 287 5.98 1.08 -12.38
C LEU A 287 6.29 -0.39 -12.02
N PRO A 288 6.83 -1.24 -12.92
CA PRO A 288 7.19 -2.60 -12.54
C PRO A 288 8.25 -2.66 -11.42
N ILE A 289 9.21 -1.72 -11.43
CA ILE A 289 10.23 -1.63 -10.39
C ILE A 289 9.59 -1.14 -9.07
N ALA A 290 8.69 -0.15 -9.13
CA ALA A 290 7.99 0.37 -7.96
C ALA A 290 7.19 -0.72 -7.23
N ILE A 291 6.56 -1.63 -7.97
CA ILE A 291 5.88 -2.82 -7.43
C ILE A 291 6.85 -3.65 -6.59
N LEU A 292 7.99 -4.02 -7.15
CA LEU A 292 9.00 -4.83 -6.46
C LEU A 292 9.61 -4.11 -5.26
N VAL A 293 9.91 -2.82 -5.40
CA VAL A 293 10.44 -2.00 -4.29
C VAL A 293 9.45 -1.95 -3.15
N GLY A 294 8.16 -1.70 -3.43
CA GLY A 294 7.12 -1.67 -2.40
C GLY A 294 6.97 -3.01 -1.68
N ALA A 295 6.97 -4.11 -2.43
CA ALA A 295 6.95 -5.47 -1.88
C ALA A 295 8.18 -5.72 -0.98
N CYS A 296 9.40 -5.39 -1.46
CA CYS A 296 10.62 -5.53 -0.66
C CYS A 296 10.57 -4.72 0.63
N LEU A 297 10.15 -3.44 0.55
CA LEU A 297 10.09 -2.55 1.71
C LEU A 297 9.16 -3.12 2.78
N LEU A 298 7.97 -3.60 2.40
CA LEU A 298 7.02 -4.11 3.38
C LEU A 298 7.43 -5.46 3.94
N VAL A 299 7.96 -6.38 3.12
CA VAL A 299 8.49 -7.67 3.59
C VAL A 299 9.62 -7.47 4.60
N ILE A 300 10.56 -6.57 4.30
CA ILE A 300 11.69 -6.28 5.19
C ILE A 300 11.18 -5.62 6.49
N ALA A 301 10.24 -4.67 6.39
CA ALA A 301 9.69 -3.99 7.56
C ALA A 301 8.91 -4.95 8.48
N ASP A 302 8.07 -5.83 7.92
CA ASP A 302 7.35 -6.85 8.68
C ASP A 302 8.32 -7.83 9.35
N THR A 303 9.38 -8.24 8.64
CA THR A 303 10.40 -9.15 9.18
C THR A 303 11.17 -8.51 10.33
N ILE A 304 11.60 -7.26 10.18
CA ILE A 304 12.26 -6.51 11.25
C ILE A 304 11.31 -6.36 12.44
N GLY A 305 10.04 -5.99 12.20
CA GLY A 305 9.03 -5.84 13.25
C GLY A 305 8.86 -7.11 14.08
N LYS A 306 8.84 -8.28 13.46
CA LYS A 306 8.73 -9.58 14.14
C LYS A 306 9.94 -9.92 15.04
N ILE A 307 11.14 -9.41 14.71
CA ILE A 307 12.38 -9.77 15.39
C ILE A 307 12.71 -8.83 16.56
N VAL A 308 12.39 -7.52 16.43
CA VAL A 308 12.92 -6.46 17.31
C VAL A 308 12.35 -6.53 18.73
N LEU A 309 11.07 -6.87 18.93
CA LEU A 309 10.44 -6.94 20.25
C LEU A 309 9.66 -8.24 20.38
N GLN A 310 10.31 -9.31 20.81
CA GLN A 310 9.68 -10.59 21.11
C GLN A 310 9.35 -10.70 22.61
N PRO A 311 8.20 -11.31 22.99
CA PRO A 311 7.09 -11.75 22.15
C PRO A 311 6.18 -10.60 21.72
N GLY A 312 5.48 -10.76 20.57
CA GLY A 312 4.44 -9.83 20.09
C GLY A 312 4.87 -8.95 18.92
N GLY A 313 6.16 -8.60 18.80
CA GLY A 313 6.69 -7.83 17.67
C GLY A 313 6.27 -6.35 17.63
N VAL A 314 6.78 -5.63 16.64
CA VAL A 314 6.41 -4.24 16.33
C VAL A 314 5.61 -4.24 15.02
N PRO A 315 4.46 -3.54 14.95
CA PRO A 315 3.70 -3.38 13.71
C PRO A 315 4.58 -2.90 12.55
N ALA A 316 4.43 -3.53 11.37
CA ALA A 316 5.20 -3.20 10.17
C ALA A 316 5.07 -1.71 9.78
N GLY A 317 3.88 -1.11 10.00
CA GLY A 317 3.63 0.30 9.74
C GLY A 317 4.53 1.23 10.55
N ILE A 318 4.82 0.90 11.82
CA ILE A 318 5.75 1.66 12.66
C ILE A 318 7.18 1.57 12.10
N VAL A 319 7.63 0.39 11.70
CA VAL A 319 8.96 0.20 11.11
C VAL A 319 9.10 0.99 9.81
N VAL A 320 8.07 0.92 8.94
CA VAL A 320 8.03 1.71 7.69
C VAL A 320 8.05 3.21 8.00
N ALA A 321 7.32 3.68 9.03
CA ALA A 321 7.29 5.09 9.40
C ALA A 321 8.64 5.60 9.91
N ILE A 322 9.35 4.81 10.71
CA ILE A 322 10.71 5.15 11.21
C ILE A 322 11.69 5.36 10.05
N ILE A 323 11.59 4.58 8.98
CA ILE A 323 12.44 4.73 7.79
C ILE A 323 11.89 5.81 6.85
N GLY A 324 10.58 5.83 6.66
CA GLY A 324 9.90 6.67 5.67
C GLY A 324 9.85 8.14 6.06
N ALA A 325 9.64 8.48 7.33
CA ALA A 325 9.53 9.87 7.75
C ALA A 325 10.85 10.66 7.58
N PRO A 326 12.05 10.15 7.97
CA PRO A 326 13.31 10.81 7.64
C PRO A 326 13.57 10.93 6.14
N TYR A 327 13.20 9.89 5.38
CA TYR A 327 13.31 9.92 3.93
C TYR A 327 12.42 11.00 3.30
N PHE A 328 11.20 11.16 3.79
CA PHE A 328 10.26 12.20 3.36
C PHE A 328 10.81 13.60 3.65
N LEU A 329 11.34 13.84 4.86
CA LEU A 329 11.95 15.11 5.25
C LEU A 329 13.16 15.44 4.35
N TYR A 330 14.00 14.44 4.05
CA TYR A 330 15.09 14.60 3.10
C TYR A 330 14.61 15.01 1.71
N LEU A 331 13.52 14.41 1.22
CA LEU A 331 12.93 14.76 -0.07
C LEU A 331 12.41 16.20 -0.09
N MET A 332 11.69 16.61 0.96
CA MET A 332 11.17 17.98 1.07
C MET A 332 12.29 19.01 1.09
N TYR A 333 13.36 18.75 1.85
CA TYR A 333 14.52 19.64 1.90
C TYR A 333 15.18 19.79 0.52
N LYS A 334 15.34 18.68 -0.21
CA LYS A 334 15.95 18.70 -1.55
C LYS A 334 15.09 19.41 -2.62
N THR A 335 13.76 19.28 -2.53
CA THR A 335 12.83 19.89 -3.51
C THR A 335 12.75 21.41 -3.33
N LYS A 336 13.05 21.94 -2.14
CA LYS A 336 13.05 23.38 -1.85
C LYS A 336 14.26 24.10 -2.46
N ASN A 337 15.30 23.37 -2.84
CA ASN A 337 16.55 23.91 -3.37
C ASN A 337 16.71 23.73 -4.89
N VAL A 338 15.65 23.39 -5.60
CA VAL A 338 15.54 23.32 -7.07
C VAL A 338 14.41 24.24 -7.53
#